data_d429fcf2f53c252462abf941ee0205d1
#
_entry.id   d429fcf2f53c252462abf941ee0205d1
#
_cell.length_a   1.000
_cell.length_b   1.000
_cell.length_c   1.000
_cell.angle_alpha   90.00
_cell.angle_beta   90.00
_cell.angle_gamma   90.00
#
_symmetry.space_group_name_H-M   'P 1'
#
loop_
_entity.id
_entity.type
_entity.pdbx_description
1 polymer ?
#
loop_
_entity_poly.entity_id
_entity_poly.type
_entity_poly.pdbx_seq_one_letter_code
_entity_poly.pdbx_strand_id
1 'polypeptide(L)'
;MARWAQSLDPGLLEQAAQALRDRTQWNESGVRPSAQRREAENESENLLVNRRSMRSFLASPVPLDAHLEKILAIASQAPSVSNTQSWRVRTYCDPARQEELLALQDGHSGISPIPLLLLVTVDIRSFSGANERNQMWIDGGIFVQQLLLAIEATGWSSCPMNFSATNSQAARLRKIAGIPGYEEVVCFVAMGRADAHPPASSLRRGVEFLRGN
;
A
#
# COMPACT_ATOMS: atom_id res chain seq x y z
N MET A 1 -14.21 16.46 14.11
CA MET A 1 -13.28 17.07 13.13
C MET A 1 -12.01 17.44 13.85
N ALA A 2 -10.88 17.03 13.32
CA ALA A 2 -9.60 17.18 13.99
C ALA A 2 -9.15 18.64 14.04
N ARG A 3 -8.60 19.08 15.17
CA ARG A 3 -8.12 20.45 15.43
C ARG A 3 -7.13 21.01 14.40
N TRP A 4 -6.49 20.15 13.60
CA TRP A 4 -5.53 20.57 12.57
C TRP A 4 -6.20 21.27 11.36
N ALA A 5 -7.49 21.03 11.10
CA ALA A 5 -8.21 21.66 9.99
C ALA A 5 -8.53 23.14 10.22
N GLN A 6 -8.39 23.64 11.46
CA GLN A 6 -8.71 25.04 11.83
C GLN A 6 -7.51 25.99 11.67
N SER A 7 -6.32 25.50 11.34
CA SER A 7 -5.09 26.29 11.23
C SER A 7 -4.50 26.35 9.82
N LEU A 8 -5.20 25.80 8.82
CA LEU A 8 -4.72 25.86 7.43
C LEU A 8 -5.09 27.20 6.79
N ASP A 9 -4.10 27.81 6.15
CA ASP A 9 -4.27 28.99 5.32
C ASP A 9 -5.39 28.73 4.28
N PRO A 10 -6.41 29.61 4.18
CA PRO A 10 -7.46 29.50 3.17
C PRO A 10 -6.93 29.35 1.73
N GLY A 11 -5.79 29.98 1.40
CA GLY A 11 -5.14 29.85 0.12
C GLY A 11 -4.59 28.44 -0.15
N LEU A 12 -4.10 27.73 0.88
CA LEU A 12 -3.68 26.34 0.77
C LEU A 12 -4.88 25.40 0.59
N LEU A 13 -6.01 25.69 1.22
CA LEU A 13 -7.24 24.92 1.03
C LEU A 13 -7.78 25.07 -0.40
N GLU A 14 -7.74 26.28 -0.95
CA GLU A 14 -8.14 26.54 -2.34
C GLU A 14 -7.23 25.85 -3.35
N GLN A 15 -5.91 25.90 -3.13
CA GLN A 15 -4.93 25.17 -3.96
C GLN A 15 -5.14 23.66 -3.87
N ALA A 16 -5.40 23.11 -2.68
CA ALA A 16 -5.69 21.69 -2.51
C ALA A 16 -7.02 21.31 -3.18
N ALA A 17 -8.05 22.16 -3.09
CA ALA A 17 -9.34 21.96 -3.76
C ALA A 17 -9.19 22.03 -5.29
N GLN A 18 -8.37 22.95 -5.81
CA GLN A 18 -8.05 23.02 -7.23
C GLN A 18 -7.29 21.78 -7.70
N ALA A 19 -6.28 21.34 -6.95
CA ALA A 19 -5.54 20.12 -7.26
C ALA A 19 -6.43 18.86 -7.23
N LEU A 20 -7.48 18.86 -6.37
CA LEU A 20 -8.48 17.79 -6.36
C LEU A 20 -9.41 17.86 -7.59
N ARG A 21 -9.83 19.06 -8.01
CA ARG A 21 -10.62 19.25 -9.25
C ARG A 21 -9.81 18.81 -10.48
N ASP A 22 -8.55 19.20 -10.56
CA ASP A 22 -7.64 18.80 -11.64
C ASP A 22 -7.43 17.28 -11.64
N ARG A 23 -7.36 16.67 -10.46
CA ARG A 23 -7.29 15.20 -10.31
C ARG A 23 -8.57 14.51 -10.78
N THR A 24 -9.74 15.13 -10.61
CA THR A 24 -11.01 14.57 -11.07
C THR A 24 -11.10 14.60 -12.61
N GLN A 25 -10.64 15.69 -13.24
CA GLN A 25 -10.48 15.73 -14.70
C GLN A 25 -9.48 14.70 -15.23
N TRP A 26 -8.47 14.37 -14.43
CA TRP A 26 -7.52 13.31 -14.73
C TRP A 26 -8.12 11.90 -14.61
N ASN A 27 -9.11 11.72 -13.73
CA ASN A 27 -9.70 10.41 -13.46
C ASN A 27 -10.66 9.93 -14.58
N GLU A 28 -11.21 10.81 -15.39
CA GLU A 28 -11.97 10.40 -16.57
C GLU A 28 -11.12 9.69 -17.65
N SER A 29 -9.80 9.86 -17.57
CA SER A 29 -8.82 9.19 -18.45
C SER A 29 -7.81 8.28 -17.71
N GLY A 30 -7.96 8.15 -16.37
CA GLY A 30 -6.90 7.66 -15.48
C GLY A 30 -6.64 6.17 -15.48
N VAL A 31 -7.49 5.38 -16.11
CA VAL A 31 -7.30 3.93 -16.21
C VAL A 31 -7.26 3.55 -17.68
N ARG A 32 -6.09 3.18 -18.18
CA ARG A 32 -5.96 2.61 -19.52
C ARG A 32 -5.89 1.10 -19.43
N PRO A 33 -6.62 0.34 -20.25
CA PRO A 33 -6.27 -1.04 -20.50
C PRO A 33 -4.84 -1.04 -21.04
N SER A 34 -3.91 -1.56 -20.28
CA SER A 34 -2.51 -1.49 -20.65
C SER A 34 -1.98 -2.86 -20.97
N ALA A 35 -2.01 -3.19 -22.24
CA ALA A 35 -1.13 -4.20 -22.79
C ALA A 35 0.31 -3.69 -22.99
N GLN A 36 0.54 -2.38 -22.94
CA GLN A 36 1.86 -1.82 -23.18
C GLN A 36 2.68 -1.78 -21.90
N ARG A 37 3.72 -2.61 -21.85
CA ARG A 37 4.83 -2.43 -20.91
C ARG A 37 5.60 -1.17 -21.31
N ARG A 38 6.13 -0.47 -20.32
CA ARG A 38 7.07 0.62 -20.57
C ARG A 38 8.40 0.01 -21.02
N GLU A 39 9.08 0.69 -21.92
CA GLU A 39 10.44 0.35 -22.28
C GLU A 39 11.36 0.49 -21.05
N ALA A 40 12.29 -0.45 -20.91
CA ALA A 40 13.26 -0.50 -19.83
C ALA A 40 14.58 -1.04 -20.37
N GLU A 41 15.68 -0.47 -19.91
CA GLU A 41 17.01 -0.83 -20.40
C GLU A 41 17.52 -2.15 -19.80
N ASN A 42 17.01 -2.51 -18.63
CA ASN A 42 17.43 -3.72 -17.92
C ASN A 42 16.31 -4.26 -17.00
N GLU A 43 16.53 -5.45 -16.41
CA GLU A 43 15.54 -6.11 -15.56
C GLU A 43 15.19 -5.30 -14.30
N SER A 44 16.14 -4.60 -13.70
CA SER A 44 15.90 -3.77 -12.52
C SER A 44 14.99 -2.59 -12.84
N GLU A 45 15.26 -1.91 -13.94
CA GLU A 45 14.40 -0.84 -14.43
C GLU A 45 13.02 -1.37 -14.82
N ASN A 46 12.97 -2.52 -15.52
CA ASN A 46 11.71 -3.17 -15.87
C ASN A 46 10.83 -3.44 -14.64
N LEU A 47 11.40 -3.93 -13.54
CA LEU A 47 10.70 -4.12 -12.28
C LEU A 47 10.11 -2.80 -11.77
N LEU A 48 10.89 -1.73 -11.75
CA LEU A 48 10.50 -0.44 -11.18
C LEU A 48 9.39 0.25 -12.02
N VAL A 49 9.51 0.24 -13.34
CA VAL A 49 8.57 0.96 -14.23
C VAL A 49 7.32 0.16 -14.57
N ASN A 50 7.36 -1.17 -14.49
CA ASN A 50 6.27 -2.05 -14.89
C ASN A 50 5.49 -2.71 -13.75
N ARG A 51 5.99 -2.63 -12.48
CA ARG A 51 5.18 -3.05 -11.34
C ARG A 51 3.85 -2.29 -11.29
N ARG A 52 2.76 -3.01 -11.09
CA ARG A 52 1.39 -2.45 -11.09
C ARG A 52 0.56 -3.02 -9.94
N SER A 53 -0.49 -2.28 -9.57
CA SER A 53 -1.50 -2.77 -8.64
C SER A 53 -2.46 -3.72 -9.38
N MET A 54 -2.30 -5.01 -9.14
CA MET A 54 -3.18 -6.05 -9.69
C MET A 54 -4.40 -6.22 -8.81
N ARG A 55 -5.58 -6.23 -9.41
CA ARG A 55 -6.87 -6.35 -8.70
C ARG A 55 -7.64 -7.62 -9.04
N SER A 56 -7.15 -8.39 -10.02
CA SER A 56 -7.70 -9.68 -10.41
C SER A 56 -6.64 -10.75 -10.23
N PHE A 57 -6.94 -11.74 -9.41
CA PHE A 57 -6.03 -12.82 -9.07
C PHE A 57 -6.66 -14.16 -9.41
N LEU A 58 -5.82 -15.15 -9.75
CA LEU A 58 -6.25 -16.54 -9.82
C LEU A 58 -6.59 -17.03 -8.40
N ALA A 59 -7.65 -17.84 -8.27
CA ALA A 59 -8.06 -18.45 -7.01
C ALA A 59 -7.12 -19.61 -6.62
N SER A 60 -5.82 -19.40 -6.68
CA SER A 60 -4.80 -20.40 -6.33
C SER A 60 -4.10 -19.98 -5.03
N PRO A 61 -3.85 -20.92 -4.11
CA PRO A 61 -3.18 -20.62 -2.85
C PRO A 61 -1.77 -20.06 -3.09
N VAL A 62 -1.37 -19.14 -2.22
CA VAL A 62 0.01 -18.66 -2.15
C VAL A 62 0.75 -19.54 -1.15
N PRO A 63 1.84 -20.20 -1.52
CA PRO A 63 2.68 -20.95 -0.57
C PRO A 63 3.24 -20.00 0.49
N LEU A 64 2.97 -20.29 1.77
CA LEU A 64 3.36 -19.40 2.88
C LEU A 64 4.79 -19.62 3.35
N ASP A 65 5.37 -20.79 3.06
CA ASP A 65 6.65 -21.22 3.59
C ASP A 65 7.83 -20.45 2.97
N ALA A 66 8.59 -21.10 2.11
CA ALA A 66 9.81 -20.53 1.53
C ALA A 66 9.57 -19.29 0.64
N HIS A 67 8.41 -19.17 0.00
CA HIS A 67 8.12 -18.03 -0.88
C HIS A 67 7.86 -16.76 -0.09
N LEU A 68 7.02 -16.83 0.95
CA LEU A 68 6.75 -15.66 1.80
C LEU A 68 8.00 -15.24 2.56
N GLU A 69 8.76 -16.18 3.10
CA GLU A 69 10.03 -15.89 3.77
C GLU A 69 11.01 -15.16 2.86
N LYS A 70 11.16 -15.62 1.61
CA LYS A 70 11.99 -14.96 0.61
C LYS A 70 11.52 -13.53 0.33
N ILE A 71 10.21 -13.32 0.16
CA ILE A 71 9.63 -12.00 -0.05
C ILE A 71 9.93 -11.07 1.12
N LEU A 72 9.70 -11.55 2.35
CA LEU A 72 9.93 -10.77 3.56
C LEU A 72 11.41 -10.47 3.78
N ALA A 73 12.30 -11.41 3.45
CA ALA A 73 13.75 -11.21 3.51
C ALA A 73 14.22 -10.11 2.54
N ILE A 74 13.65 -10.04 1.34
CA ILE A 74 13.92 -8.95 0.39
C ILE A 74 13.31 -7.63 0.89
N ALA A 75 12.07 -7.67 1.38
CA ALA A 75 11.37 -6.50 1.90
C ALA A 75 12.08 -5.90 3.12
N SER A 76 12.68 -6.72 3.97
CA SER A 76 13.42 -6.28 5.17
C SER A 76 14.66 -5.45 4.86
N GLN A 77 15.12 -5.41 3.60
CA GLN A 77 16.20 -4.53 3.15
C GLN A 77 15.76 -3.07 2.98
N ALA A 78 14.50 -2.75 3.25
CA ALA A 78 14.01 -1.37 3.27
C ALA A 78 14.79 -0.52 4.30
N PRO A 79 15.20 0.70 3.96
CA PRO A 79 15.82 1.59 4.93
C PRO A 79 14.77 2.08 5.95
N SER A 80 15.23 2.38 7.16
CA SER A 80 14.42 3.01 8.22
C SER A 80 15.26 4.00 9.02
N VAL A 81 14.62 4.94 9.69
CA VAL A 81 15.32 5.86 10.57
C VAL A 81 16.12 5.08 11.62
N SER A 82 17.38 5.40 11.80
CA SER A 82 18.29 4.73 12.73
C SER A 82 18.27 3.19 12.66
N ASN A 83 17.85 2.65 11.52
CA ASN A 83 17.69 1.21 11.29
C ASN A 83 16.73 0.52 12.28
N THR A 84 15.66 1.21 12.69
CA THR A 84 14.70 0.73 13.70
C THR A 84 13.89 -0.48 13.26
N GLN A 85 13.63 -0.64 11.94
CA GLN A 85 12.91 -1.77 11.35
C GLN A 85 11.60 -2.08 12.08
N SER A 86 10.80 -1.05 12.30
CA SER A 86 9.61 -1.06 13.16
C SER A 86 8.40 -1.81 12.57
N TRP A 87 8.45 -2.19 11.32
CA TRP A 87 7.35 -2.83 10.59
C TRP A 87 7.08 -4.26 11.06
N ARG A 88 5.80 -4.67 10.94
CA ARG A 88 5.33 -6.05 11.14
C ARG A 88 4.38 -6.42 10.00
N VAL A 89 4.36 -7.67 9.61
CA VAL A 89 3.46 -8.22 8.60
C VAL A 89 2.67 -9.38 9.19
N ARG A 90 1.34 -9.30 9.08
CA ARG A 90 0.43 -10.39 9.40
C ARG A 90 -0.19 -10.92 8.13
N THR A 91 -0.45 -12.22 8.07
CA THR A 91 -0.94 -12.92 6.88
C THR A 91 -2.27 -13.60 7.15
N TYR A 92 -3.17 -13.51 6.19
CA TYR A 92 -4.50 -14.11 6.28
C TYR A 92 -4.82 -14.80 4.96
N CYS A 93 -5.06 -16.14 5.02
CA CYS A 93 -5.43 -16.98 3.87
C CYS A 93 -6.90 -17.37 3.92
N ASP A 94 -7.52 -17.39 5.10
CA ASP A 94 -8.92 -17.74 5.27
C ASP A 94 -9.83 -16.62 4.72
N PRO A 95 -10.68 -16.92 3.71
CA PRO A 95 -11.55 -15.92 3.10
C PRO A 95 -12.52 -15.27 4.09
N ALA A 96 -13.06 -16.03 5.04
CA ALA A 96 -13.98 -15.48 6.04
C ALA A 96 -13.26 -14.45 6.94
N ARG A 97 -12.01 -14.74 7.31
CA ARG A 97 -11.20 -13.83 8.08
C ARG A 97 -10.81 -12.58 7.29
N GLN A 98 -10.49 -12.74 6.02
CA GLN A 98 -10.20 -11.61 5.13
C GLN A 98 -11.43 -10.70 5.00
N GLU A 99 -12.62 -11.25 4.78
CA GLU A 99 -13.86 -10.50 4.69
C GLU A 99 -14.16 -9.73 5.99
N GLU A 100 -13.99 -10.37 7.15
CA GLU A 100 -14.19 -9.73 8.45
C GLU A 100 -13.26 -8.52 8.65
N LEU A 101 -11.99 -8.62 8.24
CA LEU A 101 -11.02 -7.55 8.35
C LEU A 101 -11.28 -6.43 7.34
N LEU A 102 -11.56 -6.78 6.09
CA LEU A 102 -11.78 -5.83 5.01
C LEU A 102 -13.09 -5.06 5.15
N ALA A 103 -14.11 -5.64 5.78
CA ALA A 103 -15.35 -4.93 6.11
C ALA A 103 -15.17 -3.73 7.07
N LEU A 104 -13.99 -3.61 7.69
CA LEU A 104 -13.66 -2.53 8.63
C LEU A 104 -12.86 -1.38 7.97
N GLN A 105 -12.72 -1.39 6.66
CA GLN A 105 -12.05 -0.32 5.93
C GLN A 105 -12.68 -0.12 4.54
N ASP A 106 -12.55 1.07 3.99
CA ASP A 106 -12.95 1.39 2.64
C ASP A 106 -11.75 1.25 1.68
N GLY A 107 -11.98 0.85 0.45
CA GLY A 107 -10.90 0.86 -0.56
C GLY A 107 -10.42 -0.52 -1.00
N HIS A 108 -11.19 -1.58 -0.70
CA HIS A 108 -10.95 -2.93 -1.21
C HIS A 108 -11.90 -3.35 -2.35
N SER A 109 -12.83 -2.48 -2.72
CA SER A 109 -13.83 -2.76 -3.76
C SER A 109 -13.18 -3.18 -5.08
N GLY A 110 -13.70 -4.26 -5.68
CA GLY A 110 -13.25 -4.76 -6.97
C GLY A 110 -11.94 -5.58 -6.92
N ILE A 111 -11.51 -6.02 -5.74
CA ILE A 111 -10.39 -6.94 -5.58
C ILE A 111 -10.95 -8.27 -5.07
N SER A 112 -11.05 -9.25 -5.93
CA SER A 112 -11.54 -10.61 -5.60
C SER A 112 -11.21 -11.59 -6.72
N PRO A 113 -10.80 -12.84 -6.41
CA PRO A 113 -10.47 -13.32 -5.06
C PRO A 113 -9.18 -12.69 -4.51
N ILE A 114 -8.94 -12.81 -3.20
CA ILE A 114 -7.66 -12.44 -2.56
C ILE A 114 -7.01 -13.73 -2.04
N PRO A 115 -6.05 -14.32 -2.76
CA PRO A 115 -5.41 -15.56 -2.33
C PRO A 115 -4.64 -15.44 -1.01
N LEU A 116 -4.00 -14.28 -0.79
CA LEU A 116 -3.31 -13.94 0.45
C LEU A 116 -3.50 -12.45 0.76
N LEU A 117 -3.98 -12.16 1.95
CA LEU A 117 -4.08 -10.80 2.48
C LEU A 117 -2.95 -10.57 3.47
N LEU A 118 -2.16 -9.52 3.24
CA LEU A 118 -1.13 -9.05 4.16
C LEU A 118 -1.64 -7.79 4.86
N LEU A 119 -1.37 -7.68 6.16
CA LEU A 119 -1.62 -6.47 6.96
C LEU A 119 -0.28 -5.96 7.47
N VAL A 120 0.09 -4.77 7.06
CA VAL A 120 1.33 -4.10 7.47
C VAL A 120 1.04 -3.14 8.59
N THR A 121 1.80 -3.27 9.67
CA THR A 121 1.77 -2.38 10.84
C THR A 121 3.19 -1.89 11.17
N VAL A 122 3.28 -0.84 11.98
CA VAL A 122 4.54 -0.31 12.51
C VAL A 122 4.46 -0.18 14.04
N ASP A 123 5.54 -0.54 14.73
CA ASP A 123 5.67 -0.42 16.19
C ASP A 123 6.12 1.01 16.55
N ILE A 124 5.22 1.78 17.16
CA ILE A 124 5.49 3.18 17.51
C ILE A 124 6.53 3.37 18.60
N ARG A 125 6.84 2.32 19.37
CA ARG A 125 7.86 2.37 20.44
C ARG A 125 9.29 2.49 19.90
N SER A 126 9.46 2.24 18.59
CA SER A 126 10.75 2.38 17.90
C SER A 126 11.16 3.82 17.66
N PHE A 127 10.31 4.80 18.00
CA PHE A 127 10.53 6.22 17.73
C PHE A 127 10.69 7.02 19.01
N SER A 128 11.59 8.02 18.99
CA SER A 128 12.07 8.71 20.20
C SER A 128 11.08 9.71 20.80
N GLY A 129 10.00 10.06 20.11
CA GLY A 129 9.00 10.99 20.63
C GLY A 129 8.34 11.91 19.62
N ALA A 130 7.81 13.03 20.10
CA ALA A 130 6.95 13.93 19.32
C ALA A 130 7.61 14.53 18.07
N ASN A 131 8.92 14.66 18.04
CA ASN A 131 9.67 15.16 16.89
C ASN A 131 9.67 14.15 15.72
N GLU A 132 9.49 12.88 16.02
CA GLU A 132 9.41 11.79 15.02
C GLU A 132 7.96 11.34 14.77
N ARG A 133 6.95 12.16 15.11
CA ARG A 133 5.53 11.78 15.05
C ARG A 133 5.02 11.26 13.69
N ASN A 134 5.69 11.62 12.60
CA ASN A 134 5.35 11.16 11.25
C ASN A 134 6.27 10.06 10.75
N GLN A 135 7.36 9.76 11.45
CA GLN A 135 8.39 8.86 10.97
C GLN A 135 7.88 7.43 10.77
N MET A 136 6.99 6.98 11.63
CA MET A 136 6.34 5.67 11.48
C MET A 136 5.63 5.49 10.14
N TRP A 137 4.99 6.55 9.62
CA TRP A 137 4.31 6.51 8.33
C TRP A 137 5.30 6.55 7.16
N ILE A 138 6.41 7.28 7.32
CA ILE A 138 7.49 7.35 6.34
C ILE A 138 8.15 5.97 6.23
N ASP A 139 8.63 5.41 7.33
CA ASP A 139 9.27 4.09 7.36
C ASP A 139 8.33 2.98 6.91
N GLY A 140 7.07 3.03 7.38
CA GLY A 140 6.03 2.09 6.94
C GLY A 140 5.76 2.16 5.45
N GLY A 141 5.71 3.36 4.87
CA GLY A 141 5.53 3.57 3.43
C GLY A 141 6.72 3.07 2.60
N ILE A 142 7.94 3.32 3.06
CA ILE A 142 9.17 2.81 2.43
C ILE A 142 9.18 1.28 2.45
N PHE A 143 8.85 0.67 3.59
CA PHE A 143 8.74 -0.79 3.71
C PHE A 143 7.68 -1.36 2.78
N VAL A 144 6.48 -0.76 2.73
CA VAL A 144 5.40 -1.20 1.82
C VAL A 144 5.88 -1.16 0.38
N GLN A 145 6.54 -0.07 -0.05
CA GLN A 145 7.08 0.00 -1.41
C GLN A 145 8.09 -1.13 -1.68
N GLN A 146 9.01 -1.38 -0.76
CA GLN A 146 9.97 -2.47 -0.89
C GLN A 146 9.28 -3.85 -0.92
N LEU A 147 8.24 -4.05 -0.10
CA LEU A 147 7.44 -5.27 -0.10
C LEU A 147 6.75 -5.51 -1.46
N LEU A 148 6.15 -4.47 -2.05
CA LEU A 148 5.52 -4.58 -3.37
C LEU A 148 6.54 -4.95 -4.47
N LEU A 149 7.75 -4.40 -4.41
CA LEU A 149 8.83 -4.75 -5.34
C LEU A 149 9.32 -6.18 -5.11
N ALA A 150 9.44 -6.62 -3.85
CA ALA A 150 9.83 -7.99 -3.51
C ALA A 150 8.82 -9.02 -4.01
N ILE A 151 7.52 -8.73 -3.88
CA ILE A 151 6.44 -9.57 -4.40
C ILE A 151 6.57 -9.70 -5.93
N GLU A 152 6.72 -8.59 -6.64
CA GLU A 152 6.84 -8.58 -8.11
C GLU A 152 8.13 -9.30 -8.56
N ALA A 153 9.27 -9.04 -7.92
CA ALA A 153 10.56 -9.66 -8.24
C ALA A 153 10.56 -11.18 -8.04
N THR A 154 9.65 -11.70 -7.21
CA THR A 154 9.51 -13.14 -6.96
C THR A 154 8.42 -13.80 -7.82
N GLY A 155 7.89 -13.08 -8.82
CA GLY A 155 6.92 -13.59 -9.79
C GLY A 155 5.48 -13.62 -9.28
N TRP A 156 5.18 -12.88 -8.22
CA TRP A 156 3.84 -12.67 -7.70
C TRP A 156 3.34 -11.27 -8.03
N SER A 157 2.04 -11.06 -7.89
CA SER A 157 1.42 -9.76 -8.09
C SER A 157 0.75 -9.26 -6.83
N SER A 158 0.59 -7.95 -6.70
CA SER A 158 0.02 -7.35 -5.50
C SER A 158 -0.80 -6.10 -5.77
N CYS A 159 -1.66 -5.75 -4.81
CA CYS A 159 -2.38 -4.49 -4.76
C CYS A 159 -2.34 -3.93 -3.34
N PRO A 160 -1.69 -2.79 -3.08
CA PRO A 160 -1.81 -2.10 -1.82
C PRO A 160 -3.21 -1.48 -1.71
N MET A 161 -3.81 -1.61 -0.53
CA MET A 161 -5.12 -1.08 -0.20
C MET A 161 -4.97 -0.07 0.92
N ASN A 162 -5.45 1.14 0.69
CA ASN A 162 -5.45 2.19 1.69
C ASN A 162 -6.23 1.75 2.94
N PHE A 163 -5.69 2.00 4.12
CA PHE A 163 -6.43 1.84 5.36
C PHE A 163 -7.26 3.11 5.61
N SER A 164 -8.45 3.15 5.03
CA SER A 164 -9.44 4.20 5.25
C SER A 164 -10.49 3.69 6.21
N ALA A 165 -10.42 4.13 7.45
CA ALA A 165 -11.30 3.68 8.52
C ALA A 165 -11.57 4.80 9.53
N THR A 166 -12.76 4.79 10.12
CA THR A 166 -13.06 5.61 11.29
C THR A 166 -12.29 5.11 12.52
N ASN A 167 -12.16 5.92 13.55
CA ASN A 167 -11.52 5.51 14.80
C ASN A 167 -12.18 4.26 15.42
N SER A 168 -13.49 4.13 15.31
CA SER A 168 -14.22 2.95 15.81
C SER A 168 -13.92 1.69 14.99
N GLN A 169 -13.86 1.81 13.67
CA GLN A 169 -13.47 0.71 12.79
C GLN A 169 -12.03 0.29 13.02
N ALA A 170 -11.11 1.25 13.18
CA ALA A 170 -9.71 0.99 13.49
C ALA A 170 -9.54 0.28 14.83
N ALA A 171 -10.27 0.70 15.87
CA ALA A 171 -10.24 0.04 17.18
C ALA A 171 -10.79 -1.40 17.09
N ARG A 172 -11.87 -1.63 16.32
CA ARG A 172 -12.41 -2.95 16.09
C ARG A 172 -11.45 -3.85 15.30
N LEU A 173 -10.81 -3.30 14.24
CA LEU A 173 -9.79 -4.02 13.48
C LEU A 173 -8.64 -4.49 14.38
N ARG A 174 -8.11 -3.59 15.21
CA ARG A 174 -7.04 -3.92 16.16
C ARG A 174 -7.41 -5.10 17.06
N LYS A 175 -8.63 -5.08 17.60
CA LYS A 175 -9.13 -6.16 18.46
C LYS A 175 -9.23 -7.47 17.70
N ILE A 176 -9.83 -7.46 16.51
CA ILE A 176 -10.05 -8.65 15.68
C ILE A 176 -8.70 -9.21 15.20
N ALA A 177 -7.82 -8.37 14.67
CA ALA A 177 -6.52 -8.78 14.14
C ALA A 177 -5.46 -9.04 15.23
N GLY A 178 -5.77 -8.84 16.50
CA GLY A 178 -4.83 -9.00 17.61
C GLY A 178 -3.66 -8.02 17.54
N ILE A 179 -3.90 -6.78 17.07
CA ILE A 179 -2.88 -5.76 16.95
C ILE A 179 -2.66 -5.09 18.31
N PRO A 180 -1.44 -5.11 18.87
CA PRO A 180 -1.13 -4.43 20.12
C PRO A 180 -1.39 -2.93 20.04
N GLY A 181 -1.69 -2.30 21.19
CA GLY A 181 -1.96 -0.86 21.25
C GLY A 181 -0.79 0.05 20.85
N TYR A 182 0.40 -0.50 20.79
CA TYR A 182 1.62 0.19 20.35
C TYR A 182 1.97 -0.02 18.88
N GLU A 183 1.12 -0.66 18.09
CA GLU A 183 1.31 -0.77 16.66
C GLU A 183 0.26 0.07 15.91
N GLU A 184 0.67 0.76 14.86
CA GLU A 184 -0.21 1.48 13.95
C GLU A 184 -0.35 0.74 12.61
N VAL A 185 -1.58 0.74 12.07
CA VAL A 185 -1.88 0.09 10.79
C VAL A 185 -1.45 0.98 9.63
N VAL A 186 -0.56 0.49 8.79
CA VAL A 186 -0.11 1.22 7.58
C VAL A 186 -1.08 0.98 6.43
N CYS A 187 -1.23 -0.28 6.01
CA CYS A 187 -2.14 -0.65 4.92
C CYS A 187 -2.36 -2.16 4.88
N PHE A 188 -3.32 -2.57 4.05
CA PHE A 188 -3.41 -3.95 3.58
C PHE A 188 -2.73 -4.11 2.22
N VAL A 189 -2.29 -5.33 1.91
CA VAL A 189 -1.78 -5.71 0.59
C VAL A 189 -2.43 -7.03 0.17
N ALA A 190 -3.18 -7.02 -0.92
CA ALA A 190 -3.62 -8.24 -1.57
C ALA A 190 -2.47 -8.82 -2.39
N MET A 191 -2.26 -10.13 -2.33
CA MET A 191 -1.21 -10.83 -3.05
C MET A 191 -1.74 -12.13 -3.66
N GLY A 192 -1.28 -12.43 -4.87
CA GLY A 192 -1.63 -13.65 -5.60
C GLY A 192 -0.95 -13.70 -6.96
N ARG A 193 -1.26 -14.73 -7.75
CA ARG A 193 -0.90 -14.74 -9.16
C ARG A 193 -1.91 -13.91 -9.93
N ALA A 194 -1.42 -13.05 -10.83
CA ALA A 194 -2.28 -12.26 -11.70
C ALA A 194 -3.16 -13.18 -12.56
N ASP A 195 -4.42 -12.82 -12.68
CA ASP A 195 -5.29 -13.38 -13.71
C ASP A 195 -4.90 -12.83 -15.10
N ALA A 196 -5.27 -13.55 -16.16
CA ALA A 196 -4.91 -13.22 -17.54
C ALA A 196 -5.53 -11.91 -18.08
N HIS A 197 -6.42 -11.28 -17.35
CA HIS A 197 -6.99 -9.99 -17.73
C HIS A 197 -5.92 -8.91 -17.76
N PRO A 198 -5.85 -8.09 -18.82
CA PRO A 198 -4.83 -7.05 -18.91
C PRO A 198 -4.94 -6.11 -17.70
N PRO A 199 -3.84 -5.88 -16.99
CA PRO A 199 -3.87 -5.01 -15.83
C PRO A 199 -4.18 -3.59 -16.26
N ALA A 200 -5.04 -2.92 -15.50
CA ALA A 200 -5.23 -1.49 -15.63
C ALA A 200 -3.97 -0.75 -15.22
N SER A 201 -3.52 0.21 -16.02
CA SER A 201 -2.43 1.10 -15.63
C SER A 201 -2.95 2.49 -15.32
N SER A 202 -2.44 3.06 -14.22
CA SER A 202 -2.68 4.45 -13.89
C SER A 202 -1.65 5.34 -14.56
N LEU A 203 -2.11 6.45 -15.14
CA LEU A 203 -1.22 7.48 -15.67
C LEU A 203 -0.33 8.03 -14.55
N ARG A 204 0.87 8.44 -14.91
CA ARG A 204 1.79 9.16 -14.03
C ARG A 204 1.96 10.58 -14.52
N ARG A 205 2.10 11.50 -13.59
CA ARG A 205 2.47 12.89 -13.92
C ARG A 205 3.85 12.89 -14.54
N GLY A 206 4.12 13.85 -15.41
CA GLY A 206 5.44 14.03 -16.00
C GLY A 206 6.49 14.42 -14.96
N VAL A 207 7.75 14.28 -15.32
CA VAL A 207 8.90 14.55 -14.42
C VAL A 207 8.95 16.01 -13.98
N GLU A 208 8.39 16.92 -14.77
CA GLU A 208 8.27 18.34 -14.48
C GLU A 208 7.50 18.63 -13.18
N PHE A 209 6.53 17.78 -12.81
CA PHE A 209 5.79 17.88 -11.55
C PHE A 209 6.59 17.43 -10.31
N LEU A 210 7.72 16.74 -10.52
CA LEU A 210 8.58 16.26 -9.43
C LEU A 210 9.66 17.28 -9.06
N ARG A 211 9.91 18.25 -9.97
CA ARG A 211 10.91 19.29 -9.75
C ARG A 211 10.25 20.42 -8.99
N GLY A 212 10.63 20.60 -7.72
CA GLY A 212 10.34 21.82 -6.97
C GLY A 212 11.17 22.96 -7.53
N ASN A 213 10.56 24.08 -7.81
CA ASN A 213 11.24 25.32 -8.20
C ASN A 213 11.62 26.12 -6.95
#